data_004b3469b12bf14bab0d1bfcec10891a
#
_entry.id   004b3469b12bf14bab0d1bfcec10891a
#
_cell.length_a   1.000
_cell.length_b   1.000
_cell.length_c   1.000
_cell.angle_alpha   90.00
_cell.angle_beta   90.00
_cell.angle_gamma   90.00
#
_symmetry.space_group_name_H-M   'P 1'
#
loop_
_entity.id
_entity.type
_entity.pdbx_description
1 polymer ?
#
loop_
_entity_poly.entity_id
_entity_poly.type
_entity_poly.pdbx_seq_one_letter_code
_entity_poly.pdbx_strand_id
1 'polypeptide(L)'
;SERDVDPITLESDGSHMTLVGWCLSAQAERSFRLDRITSAEALDTPSVRHRASRRTKQAAADHCAGNKPRATLVLQPTGRWLAEQVPCLSQEETGDGNLQVVVEGRDRSWLIGLVLSAGRHLVAVEPPDLAQEAAAAAKQALTSYNC
;
A
#
# COMPACT_ATOMS: atom_id res chain seq x y z
N SER A 1 -5.30 12.34 26.79
CA SER A 1 -4.25 13.25 27.29
C SER A 1 -3.73 14.12 26.14
N GLU A 2 -3.62 15.38 26.42
CA GLU A 2 -3.09 16.37 25.49
C GLU A 2 -1.55 16.31 25.47
N ARG A 3 -0.96 16.42 24.27
CA ARG A 3 0.50 16.36 24.12
C ARG A 3 0.94 17.26 22.97
N ASP A 4 2.03 17.97 23.20
CA ASP A 4 2.71 18.72 22.15
C ASP A 4 3.70 17.80 21.43
N VAL A 5 3.63 17.81 20.11
CA VAL A 5 4.39 16.91 19.25
C VAL A 5 4.98 17.68 18.09
N ASP A 6 6.28 17.53 17.88
CA ASP A 6 6.93 17.95 16.65
C ASP A 6 6.80 16.83 15.60
N PRO A 7 6.08 17.03 14.51
CA PRO A 7 5.87 15.98 13.51
C PRO A 7 7.17 15.64 12.77
N ILE A 8 7.42 14.35 12.58
CA ILE A 8 8.58 13.84 11.82
C ILE A 8 8.14 13.26 10.49
N THR A 9 7.19 12.33 10.50
CA THR A 9 6.68 11.67 9.31
C THR A 9 5.29 11.09 9.53
N LEU A 10 4.59 10.83 8.42
CA LEU A 10 3.37 10.03 8.41
C LEU A 10 3.67 8.67 7.79
N GLU A 11 3.30 7.62 8.47
CA GLU A 11 3.44 6.24 8.03
C GLU A 11 2.07 5.62 7.81
N SER A 12 1.96 4.80 6.77
CA SER A 12 0.75 4.02 6.50
C SER A 12 1.12 2.55 6.38
N ASP A 13 0.48 1.72 7.16
CA ASP A 13 0.59 0.25 7.04
C ASP A 13 -0.51 -0.33 6.14
N GLY A 14 -1.28 0.54 5.52
CA GLY A 14 -2.38 0.17 4.65
C GLY A 14 -3.73 0.01 5.31
N SER A 15 -3.75 -0.23 6.59
CA SER A 15 -4.97 -0.27 7.40
C SER A 15 -5.13 0.98 8.25
N HIS A 16 -4.02 1.55 8.66
CA HIS A 16 -3.98 2.69 9.57
C HIS A 16 -2.92 3.69 9.15
N MET A 17 -3.18 4.95 9.43
CA MET A 17 -2.17 6.00 9.35
C MET A 17 -1.66 6.33 10.75
N THR A 18 -0.36 6.49 10.84
CA THR A 18 0.34 6.77 12.09
C THR A 18 1.22 8.01 11.91
N LEU A 19 1.06 8.97 12.81
CA LEU A 19 1.96 10.10 12.93
C LEU A 19 3.13 9.70 13.81
N VAL A 20 4.33 9.76 13.28
CA VAL A 20 5.57 9.66 14.06
C VAL A 20 6.07 11.05 14.36
N GLY A 21 6.29 11.34 15.62
CA GLY A 21 6.72 12.66 16.04
C GLY A 21 7.49 12.63 17.36
N TRP A 22 8.17 13.72 17.63
CA TRP A 22 8.86 13.93 18.89
C TRP A 22 7.88 14.49 19.91
N CYS A 23 7.58 13.72 20.94
CA CYS A 23 6.72 14.15 22.03
C CYS A 23 7.50 15.00 23.03
N LEU A 24 7.13 16.27 23.17
CA LEU A 24 7.85 17.21 24.05
C LEU A 24 7.72 16.83 25.53
N SER A 25 6.58 16.32 25.95
CA SER A 25 6.36 15.88 27.33
C SER A 25 7.11 14.60 27.69
N ALA A 26 7.25 13.68 26.74
CA ALA A 26 7.98 12.42 26.94
C ALA A 26 9.47 12.54 26.63
N GLN A 27 9.90 13.64 25.96
CA GLN A 27 11.26 13.84 25.45
C GLN A 27 11.76 12.63 24.62
N ALA A 28 10.87 12.08 23.80
CA ALA A 28 11.15 10.89 23.00
C ALA A 28 10.29 10.85 21.74
N GLU A 29 10.77 10.12 20.75
CA GLU A 29 9.99 9.79 19.56
C GLU A 29 8.82 8.87 19.94
N ARG A 30 7.63 9.22 19.46
CA ARG A 30 6.40 8.48 19.71
C ARG A 30 5.58 8.35 18.42
N SER A 31 4.81 7.29 18.36
CA SER A 31 3.88 7.02 17.27
C SER A 31 2.44 7.19 17.74
N PHE A 32 1.66 7.91 16.95
CA PHE A 32 0.26 8.24 17.27
C PHE A 32 -0.62 7.79 16.11
N ARG A 33 -1.52 6.88 16.37
CA ARG A 33 -2.50 6.47 15.36
C ARG A 33 -3.49 7.60 15.11
N LEU A 34 -3.68 7.98 13.84
CA LEU A 34 -4.56 9.11 13.47
C LEU A 34 -6.02 8.84 13.84
N ASP A 35 -6.48 7.60 13.74
CA ASP A 35 -7.84 7.20 14.10
C ASP A 35 -8.16 7.31 15.60
N ARG A 36 -7.13 7.44 16.44
CA ARG A 36 -7.26 7.64 17.90
C ARG A 36 -7.06 9.07 18.34
N ILE A 37 -6.74 9.97 17.43
CA ILE A 37 -6.59 11.40 17.71
C ILE A 37 -7.98 12.02 17.69
N THR A 38 -8.44 12.54 18.80
CA THR A 38 -9.76 13.18 18.93
C THR A 38 -9.76 14.61 18.43
N SER A 39 -8.65 15.32 18.62
CA SER A 39 -8.47 16.68 18.15
C SER A 39 -6.98 16.98 17.93
N ALA A 40 -6.69 17.84 16.99
CA ALA A 40 -5.34 18.32 16.74
C ALA A 40 -5.40 19.81 16.39
N GLU A 41 -4.48 20.55 16.94
CA GLU A 41 -4.37 22.00 16.72
C GLU A 41 -2.93 22.34 16.34
N ALA A 42 -2.78 23.12 15.28
CA ALA A 42 -1.48 23.64 14.90
C ALA A 42 -1.11 24.81 15.81
N LEU A 43 0.04 24.71 16.46
CA LEU A 43 0.56 25.76 17.32
C LEU A 43 1.37 26.78 16.51
N ASP A 44 1.36 28.05 16.96
CA ASP A 44 2.17 29.11 16.35
C ASP A 44 3.67 28.95 16.64
N THR A 45 4.03 28.05 17.53
CA THR A 45 5.42 27.76 17.85
C THR A 45 6.05 26.89 16.76
N PRO A 46 7.17 27.29 16.15
CA PRO A 46 7.82 26.50 15.13
C PRO A 46 8.31 25.17 15.70
N SER A 47 8.07 24.08 14.94
CA SER A 47 8.57 22.77 15.32
C SER A 47 10.08 22.68 15.14
N VAL A 48 10.74 21.98 16.06
CA VAL A 48 12.16 21.68 15.95
C VAL A 48 12.35 20.46 15.07
N ARG A 49 13.27 20.54 14.13
CA ARG A 49 13.58 19.41 13.25
C ARG A 49 14.32 18.32 14.03
N HIS A 50 13.62 17.26 14.37
CA HIS A 50 14.20 16.07 14.98
C HIS A 50 14.69 15.09 13.94
N ARG A 51 15.83 14.48 14.21
CA ARG A 51 16.37 13.43 13.33
C ARG A 51 15.58 12.15 13.56
N ALA A 52 14.98 11.60 12.51
CA ALA A 52 14.29 10.31 12.59
C ALA A 52 15.21 9.23 13.17
N SER A 53 14.70 8.44 14.07
CA SER A 53 15.44 7.34 14.68
C SER A 53 15.84 6.30 13.65
N ARG A 54 16.80 5.44 13.99
CA ARG A 54 17.17 4.29 13.13
C ARG A 54 15.96 3.40 12.85
N ARG A 55 15.06 3.25 13.82
CA ARG A 55 13.85 2.44 13.70
C ARG A 55 12.90 3.03 12.66
N THR A 56 12.66 4.32 12.69
CA THR A 56 11.82 5.01 11.69
C THR A 56 12.45 4.97 10.31
N LYS A 57 13.78 5.16 10.23
CA LYS A 57 14.51 5.02 8.96
C LYS A 57 14.48 3.59 8.43
N GLN A 58 14.59 2.60 9.31
CA GLN A 58 14.53 1.19 8.94
C GLN A 58 13.12 0.83 8.45
N ALA A 59 12.07 1.26 9.14
CA ALA A 59 10.69 1.04 8.69
C ALA A 59 10.43 1.68 7.32
N ALA A 60 10.93 2.89 7.08
CA ALA A 60 10.85 3.54 5.77
C ALA A 60 11.69 2.82 4.70
N ALA A 61 12.88 2.33 5.06
CA ALA A 61 13.74 1.54 4.17
C ALA A 61 13.12 0.17 3.87
N ASP A 62 12.53 -0.49 4.86
CA ASP A 62 11.81 -1.75 4.70
C ASP A 62 10.56 -1.57 3.83
N HIS A 63 9.91 -0.42 3.87
CA HIS A 63 8.86 -0.05 2.94
C HIS A 63 9.37 0.16 1.51
N CYS A 64 10.60 0.63 1.36
CA CYS A 64 11.21 0.89 0.06
C CYS A 64 12.02 -0.30 -0.49
N ALA A 65 12.63 -1.09 0.37
CA ALA A 65 13.55 -2.19 0.02
C ALA A 65 13.02 -3.57 0.42
N GLY A 66 11.88 -3.62 1.10
CA GLY A 66 11.38 -4.85 1.68
C GLY A 66 10.81 -5.81 0.65
N ASN A 67 10.74 -6.99 1.03
CA ASN A 67 10.07 -8.18 0.52
C ASN A 67 8.59 -7.94 0.14
N LYS A 68 8.30 -6.88 -0.63
CA LYS A 68 6.96 -6.63 -1.10
C LYS A 68 6.56 -7.70 -2.09
N PRO A 69 5.35 -8.22 -2.01
CA PRO A 69 4.90 -9.23 -2.96
C PRO A 69 4.84 -8.63 -4.36
N ARG A 70 5.30 -9.40 -5.33
CA ARG A 70 5.29 -9.02 -6.74
C ARG A 70 4.38 -9.95 -7.52
N ALA A 71 3.78 -9.41 -8.55
CA ALA A 71 2.99 -10.18 -9.50
C ALA A 71 3.28 -9.73 -10.93
N THR A 72 3.26 -10.68 -11.84
CA THR A 72 3.30 -10.42 -13.27
C THR A 72 1.89 -10.62 -13.83
N LEU A 73 1.36 -9.60 -14.46
CA LEU A 73 0.04 -9.61 -15.05
C LEU A 73 0.17 -9.48 -16.56
N VAL A 74 -0.55 -10.31 -17.31
CA VAL A 74 -0.68 -10.16 -18.74
C VAL A 74 -2.09 -9.62 -19.02
N LEU A 75 -2.15 -8.42 -19.54
CA LEU A 75 -3.38 -7.68 -19.80
C LEU A 75 -3.70 -7.63 -21.29
N GLN A 76 -4.97 -7.74 -21.62
CA GLN A 76 -5.45 -7.46 -22.98
C GLN A 76 -5.24 -5.97 -23.31
N PRO A 77 -5.22 -5.60 -24.60
CA PRO A 77 -5.12 -4.19 -25.00
C PRO A 77 -6.18 -3.28 -24.36
N THR A 78 -7.37 -3.80 -24.12
CA THR A 78 -8.47 -3.12 -23.44
C THR A 78 -8.22 -2.91 -21.92
N GLY A 79 -7.25 -3.59 -21.35
CA GLY A 79 -6.86 -3.50 -19.94
C GLY A 79 -5.65 -2.60 -19.67
N ARG A 80 -5.09 -1.92 -20.68
CA ARG A 80 -3.90 -1.06 -20.54
C ARG A 80 -4.08 0.06 -19.53
N TRP A 81 -5.30 0.54 -19.35
CA TRP A 81 -5.62 1.57 -18.35
C TRP A 81 -5.19 1.19 -16.93
N LEU A 82 -5.19 -0.12 -16.62
CA LEU A 82 -4.76 -0.59 -15.29
C LEU A 82 -3.26 -0.33 -15.06
N ALA A 83 -2.45 -0.54 -16.09
CA ALA A 83 -1.01 -0.27 -16.04
C ALA A 83 -0.69 1.22 -15.85
N GLU A 84 -1.58 2.10 -16.30
CA GLU A 84 -1.44 3.56 -16.11
C GLU A 84 -1.82 4.01 -14.70
N GLN A 85 -2.75 3.30 -14.06
CA GLN A 85 -3.23 3.64 -12.70
C GLN A 85 -2.38 3.07 -11.58
N VAL A 86 -1.57 2.06 -11.87
CA VAL A 86 -0.80 1.32 -10.87
C VAL A 86 0.69 1.49 -11.15
N PRO A 87 1.51 1.74 -10.12
CA PRO A 87 2.95 1.80 -10.30
C PRO A 87 3.49 0.42 -10.72
N CYS A 88 4.02 0.35 -11.92
CA CYS A 88 4.59 -0.86 -12.50
C CYS A 88 6.12 -0.80 -12.45
N LEU A 89 6.76 -1.92 -12.10
CA LEU A 89 8.22 -2.05 -12.15
C LEU A 89 8.72 -2.18 -13.58
N SER A 90 7.97 -2.88 -14.44
CA SER A 90 8.25 -3.02 -15.85
C SER A 90 6.98 -3.22 -16.66
N GLN A 91 7.01 -2.84 -17.92
CA GLN A 91 5.94 -3.03 -18.88
C GLN A 91 6.56 -3.47 -20.20
N GLU A 92 6.06 -4.56 -20.76
CA GLU A 92 6.50 -5.11 -22.04
C GLU A 92 5.29 -5.54 -22.88
N GLU A 93 5.30 -5.20 -24.16
CA GLU A 93 4.29 -5.72 -25.07
C GLU A 93 4.67 -7.14 -25.49
N THR A 94 3.72 -8.06 -25.40
CA THR A 94 3.89 -9.42 -25.90
C THR A 94 3.57 -9.47 -27.39
N GLY A 95 4.10 -10.48 -28.09
CA GLY A 95 3.90 -10.63 -29.52
C GLY A 95 2.43 -10.75 -29.99
N ASP A 96 1.53 -11.04 -29.05
CA ASP A 96 0.08 -11.16 -29.27
C ASP A 96 -0.68 -9.82 -29.10
N GLY A 97 0.03 -8.74 -28.86
CA GLY A 97 -0.57 -7.42 -28.60
C GLY A 97 -1.02 -7.20 -27.16
N ASN A 98 -0.78 -8.16 -26.28
CA ASN A 98 -1.05 -8.03 -24.86
C ASN A 98 0.07 -7.24 -24.16
N LEU A 99 -0.23 -6.69 -23.00
CA LEU A 99 0.74 -5.99 -22.19
C LEU A 99 1.10 -6.82 -20.95
N GLN A 100 2.37 -7.18 -20.85
CA GLN A 100 2.90 -7.81 -19.64
C GLN A 100 3.41 -6.73 -18.69
N VAL A 101 2.91 -6.71 -17.48
CA VAL A 101 3.31 -5.75 -16.44
C VAL A 101 3.76 -6.48 -15.19
N VAL A 102 4.83 -5.99 -14.59
CA VAL A 102 5.28 -6.44 -13.28
C VAL A 102 4.91 -5.37 -12.27
N VAL A 103 4.10 -5.74 -11.30
CA VAL A 103 3.65 -4.85 -10.23
C VAL A 103 4.19 -5.32 -8.89
N GLU A 104 4.46 -4.36 -8.03
CA GLU A 104 4.83 -4.62 -6.65
C GLU A 104 3.70 -4.11 -5.76
N GLY A 105 3.09 -5.01 -5.02
CA GLY A 105 1.98 -4.69 -4.14
C GLY A 105 2.44 -4.35 -2.75
N ARG A 106 1.63 -3.60 -2.04
CA ARG A 106 1.82 -3.31 -0.63
C ARG A 106 1.77 -4.59 0.21
N ASP A 107 0.80 -5.43 -0.08
CA ASP A 107 0.59 -6.74 0.52
C ASP A 107 -0.14 -7.66 -0.47
N ARG A 108 -0.32 -8.92 -0.08
CA ARG A 108 -0.97 -9.91 -0.94
C ARG A 108 -2.45 -9.59 -1.18
N SER A 109 -3.16 -9.08 -0.20
CA SER A 109 -4.57 -8.67 -0.34
C SER A 109 -4.75 -7.57 -1.38
N TRP A 110 -3.82 -6.63 -1.44
CA TRP A 110 -3.81 -5.59 -2.46
C TRP A 110 -3.64 -6.17 -3.87
N LEU A 111 -2.74 -7.14 -4.03
CA LEU A 111 -2.54 -7.85 -5.31
C LEU A 111 -3.80 -8.63 -5.73
N ILE A 112 -4.47 -9.29 -4.79
CA ILE A 112 -5.74 -9.96 -5.04
C ILE A 112 -6.79 -8.96 -5.52
N GLY A 113 -6.91 -7.82 -4.86
CA GLY A 113 -7.79 -6.73 -5.28
C GLY A 113 -7.49 -6.21 -6.67
N LEU A 114 -6.21 -6.09 -7.03
CA LEU A 114 -5.76 -5.69 -8.35
C LEU A 114 -6.15 -6.71 -9.43
N VAL A 115 -5.96 -8.00 -9.16
CA VAL A 115 -6.37 -9.10 -10.06
C VAL A 115 -7.88 -9.08 -10.29
N LEU A 116 -8.66 -8.88 -9.23
CA LEU A 116 -10.12 -8.76 -9.33
C LEU A 116 -10.56 -7.53 -10.13
N SER A 117 -9.86 -6.40 -9.97
CA SER A 117 -10.11 -5.18 -10.73
C SER A 117 -9.79 -5.33 -12.21
N ALA A 118 -8.74 -6.08 -12.55
CA ALA A 118 -8.39 -6.40 -13.91
C ALA A 118 -9.48 -7.26 -14.59
N GLY A 119 -10.10 -8.16 -13.85
CA GLY A 119 -11.25 -8.96 -14.28
C GLY A 119 -11.03 -9.63 -15.64
N ARG A 120 -11.97 -9.40 -16.56
CA ARG A 120 -11.94 -9.97 -17.92
C ARG A 120 -10.76 -9.50 -18.81
N HIS A 121 -10.08 -8.43 -18.41
CA HIS A 121 -8.94 -7.89 -19.16
C HIS A 121 -7.64 -8.62 -18.84
N LEU A 122 -7.65 -9.50 -17.84
CA LEU A 122 -6.51 -10.31 -17.44
C LEU A 122 -6.44 -11.60 -18.26
N VAL A 123 -5.31 -11.82 -18.92
CA VAL A 123 -5.03 -13.06 -19.68
C VAL A 123 -4.34 -14.08 -18.79
N ALA A 124 -3.35 -13.64 -18.02
CA ALA A 124 -2.58 -14.50 -17.14
C ALA A 124 -2.05 -13.71 -15.95
N VAL A 125 -1.77 -14.42 -14.87
CA VAL A 125 -1.16 -13.87 -13.65
C VAL A 125 -0.15 -14.84 -13.08
N GLU A 126 0.98 -14.32 -12.65
CA GLU A 126 1.99 -15.07 -11.91
C GLU A 126 2.32 -14.34 -10.57
N PRO A 127 2.43 -15.07 -9.48
CA PRO A 127 2.34 -16.53 -9.34
C PRO A 127 0.90 -17.07 -9.51
N PRO A 128 0.71 -18.32 -9.96
CA PRO A 128 -0.62 -18.89 -10.25
C PRO A 128 -1.51 -19.05 -9.02
N ASP A 129 -0.94 -19.21 -7.84
CA ASP A 129 -1.69 -19.23 -6.57
C ASP A 129 -2.43 -17.91 -6.29
N LEU A 130 -1.91 -16.79 -6.76
CA LEU A 130 -2.58 -15.49 -6.68
C LEU A 130 -3.91 -15.47 -7.46
N ALA A 131 -3.93 -16.11 -8.63
CA ALA A 131 -5.15 -16.26 -9.43
C ALA A 131 -6.18 -17.13 -8.71
N GLN A 132 -5.74 -18.20 -8.07
CA GLN A 132 -6.60 -19.09 -7.29
C GLN A 132 -7.21 -18.39 -6.08
N GLU A 133 -6.42 -17.62 -5.36
CA GLU A 133 -6.91 -16.82 -4.23
C GLU A 133 -7.90 -15.74 -4.68
N ALA A 134 -7.64 -15.07 -5.78
CA ALA A 134 -8.56 -14.08 -6.34
C ALA A 134 -9.88 -14.73 -6.78
N ALA A 135 -9.82 -15.90 -7.42
CA ALA A 135 -11.02 -16.66 -7.82
C ALA A 135 -11.82 -17.13 -6.59
N ALA A 136 -11.16 -17.57 -5.53
CA ALA A 136 -11.79 -17.95 -4.27
C ALA A 136 -12.49 -16.75 -3.60
N ALA A 137 -11.82 -15.61 -3.56
CA ALA A 137 -12.39 -14.37 -3.03
C ALA A 137 -13.63 -13.91 -3.83
N ALA A 138 -13.59 -14.00 -5.15
CA ALA A 138 -14.72 -13.68 -6.02
C ALA A 138 -15.91 -14.61 -5.77
N LYS A 139 -15.69 -15.91 -5.65
CA LYS A 139 -16.73 -16.89 -5.34
C LYS A 139 -17.37 -16.63 -3.98
N GLN A 140 -16.56 -16.32 -2.98
CA GLN A 140 -17.05 -15.99 -1.65
C GLN A 140 -17.92 -14.74 -1.65
N ALA A 141 -17.52 -13.71 -2.38
CA ALA A 141 -18.32 -12.50 -2.55
C ALA A 141 -19.65 -12.77 -3.23
N LEU A 142 -19.67 -13.56 -4.30
CA LEU A 142 -20.90 -13.96 -4.99
C LEU A 142 -21.84 -14.75 -4.08
N THR A 143 -21.33 -15.63 -3.26
CA THR A 143 -22.13 -16.39 -2.27
C THR A 143 -22.80 -15.47 -1.27
N SER A 144 -22.13 -14.39 -0.87
CA SER A 144 -22.68 -13.38 0.06
C SER A 144 -23.84 -12.56 -0.56
N TYR A 145 -23.83 -12.40 -1.89
CA TYR A 145 -24.89 -11.68 -2.60
C TYR A 145 -26.11 -12.55 -2.97
N ASN A 146 -25.96 -13.87 -2.98
CA ASN A 146 -27.02 -14.82 -3.35
C ASN A 146 -27.84 -15.33 -2.17
N CYS A 147 -27.76 -14.66 -1.04
CA CYS A 147 -28.58 -14.98 0.13
C CYS A 147 -29.97 -14.38 0.05
#